data_e19de9606945f3161766ee1e29fd36a4
#
_entry.id   e19de9606945f3161766ee1e29fd36a4
#
_cell.length_a   1.000
_cell.length_b   1.000
_cell.length_c   1.000
_cell.angle_alpha   90.00
_cell.angle_beta   90.00
_cell.angle_gamma   90.00
#
_symmetry.space_group_name_H-M   'P 1'
#
loop_
_entity.id
_entity.type
_entity.pdbx_description
1 polymer ?
#
loop_
_entity_poly.entity_id
_entity_poly.type
_entity_poly.pdbx_seq_one_letter_code
_entity_poly.pdbx_strand_id
1 'polypeptide(L)'
;MKILNLETTAPFQGLAELVAYEEGLFSLEGLEINWVDRDPTENNVEIIKPTAIDIKDPSEVDPHSSHGKLFEQGQADMYNACEWGNYCRVQDSEVESGRQIGRRSIVSFAGLVVRPESEVYTPQQLAGKLVGVPFYFGTHYLALHMLEGFLERDQINVCSAPNGSRHR
;
A
#
# COMPACT_ATOMS: atom_id res chain seq x y z
N MET A 1 -22.08 24.06 6.83
CA MET A 1 -20.90 23.16 6.88
C MET A 1 -20.59 22.75 5.47
N LYS A 2 -19.32 22.63 5.14
CA LYS A 2 -18.90 22.07 3.85
C LYS A 2 -18.73 20.57 3.98
N ILE A 3 -19.25 19.80 3.03
CA ILE A 3 -19.05 18.35 3.01
C ILE A 3 -17.66 18.07 2.44
N LEU A 4 -16.92 17.19 3.09
CA LEU A 4 -15.65 16.64 2.64
C LEU A 4 -15.81 15.13 2.45
N ASN A 5 -15.69 14.67 1.21
CA ASN A 5 -15.72 13.26 0.87
C ASN A 5 -14.33 12.67 1.10
N LEU A 6 -14.19 11.85 2.12
CA LEU A 6 -12.91 11.28 2.55
C LEU A 6 -12.88 9.78 2.29
N GLU A 7 -11.92 9.34 1.47
CA GLU A 7 -11.73 7.92 1.21
C GLU A 7 -11.35 7.18 2.50
N THR A 8 -12.11 6.12 2.82
CA THR A 8 -11.85 5.28 4.00
C THR A 8 -10.52 4.57 3.87
N THR A 9 -9.75 4.56 4.93
CA THR A 9 -8.48 3.84 5.01
C THR A 9 -8.48 2.88 6.20
N ALA A 10 -7.55 1.94 6.19
CA ALA A 10 -7.37 1.07 7.36
C ALA A 10 -7.07 1.92 8.61
N PRO A 11 -7.62 1.57 9.78
CA PRO A 11 -7.49 2.37 11.01
C PRO A 11 -6.07 2.78 11.35
N PHE A 12 -5.13 1.91 11.11
CA PHE A 12 -3.71 2.18 11.33
C PHE A 12 -3.15 3.32 10.43
N GLN A 13 -3.63 3.43 9.19
CA GLN A 13 -3.23 4.49 8.26
C GLN A 13 -4.07 5.76 8.43
N GLY A 14 -5.35 5.61 8.78
CA GLY A 14 -6.32 6.68 8.95
C GLY A 14 -6.55 7.11 10.41
N LEU A 15 -5.68 6.73 11.34
CA LEU A 15 -5.91 6.98 12.77
C LEU A 15 -6.09 8.46 13.10
N ALA A 16 -5.32 9.34 12.49
CA ALA A 16 -5.42 10.77 12.75
C ALA A 16 -6.77 11.34 12.31
N GLU A 17 -7.26 10.92 11.16
CA GLU A 17 -8.57 11.32 10.62
C GLU A 17 -9.72 10.74 11.45
N LEU A 18 -9.61 9.49 11.89
CA LEU A 18 -10.60 8.85 12.74
C LEU A 18 -10.70 9.56 14.10
N VAL A 19 -9.57 9.86 14.73
CA VAL A 19 -9.54 10.61 15.98
C VAL A 19 -10.13 12.01 15.79
N ALA A 20 -9.73 12.70 14.72
CA ALA A 20 -10.27 14.02 14.43
C ALA A 20 -11.79 14.00 14.20
N TYR A 21 -12.31 12.94 13.59
CA TYR A 21 -13.73 12.74 13.41
C TYR A 21 -14.46 12.49 14.74
N GLU A 22 -13.97 11.53 15.55
CA GLU A 22 -14.58 11.18 16.82
C GLU A 22 -14.53 12.33 17.85
N GLU A 23 -13.45 13.10 17.85
CA GLU A 23 -13.30 14.27 18.71
C GLU A 23 -14.01 15.53 18.16
N GLY A 24 -14.70 15.42 17.03
CA GLY A 24 -15.48 16.52 16.44
C GLY A 24 -14.62 17.66 15.89
N LEU A 25 -13.32 17.45 15.66
CA LEU A 25 -12.41 18.50 15.19
C LEU A 25 -12.77 19.01 13.80
N PHE A 26 -13.26 18.13 12.91
CA PHE A 26 -13.75 18.55 11.61
C PHE A 26 -14.95 19.50 11.72
N SER A 27 -15.87 19.20 12.64
CA SER A 27 -17.05 20.06 12.86
C SER A 27 -16.67 21.43 13.41
N LEU A 28 -15.63 21.52 14.23
CA LEU A 28 -15.09 22.80 14.73
C LEU A 28 -14.55 23.68 13.59
N GLU A 29 -14.03 23.05 12.54
CA GLU A 29 -13.56 23.72 11.31
C GLU A 29 -14.66 23.93 10.28
N GLY A 30 -15.92 23.63 10.62
CA GLY A 30 -17.08 23.80 9.72
C GLY A 30 -17.17 22.74 8.63
N LEU A 31 -16.53 21.60 8.81
CA LEU A 31 -16.54 20.46 7.89
C LEU A 31 -17.46 19.37 8.40
N GLU A 32 -18.15 18.75 7.46
CA GLU A 32 -18.91 17.51 7.65
C GLU A 32 -18.24 16.41 6.83
N ILE A 33 -17.85 15.32 7.47
CA ILE A 33 -17.15 14.23 6.80
C ILE A 33 -18.18 13.23 6.26
N ASN A 34 -18.07 12.99 4.97
CA ASN A 34 -18.73 11.88 4.30
C ASN A 34 -17.67 10.82 3.95
N TRP A 35 -17.74 9.67 4.63
CA TRP A 35 -16.81 8.56 4.38
C TRP A 35 -17.23 7.85 3.09
N VAL A 36 -16.28 7.73 2.16
CA VAL A 36 -16.48 7.04 0.89
C VAL A 36 -15.67 5.75 0.91
N ASP A 37 -16.42 4.65 0.94
CA ASP A 37 -15.82 3.32 0.96
C ASP A 37 -15.43 2.89 -0.45
N ARG A 38 -14.26 2.29 -0.56
CA ARG A 38 -13.87 1.57 -1.76
C ARG A 38 -14.76 0.34 -1.92
N ASP A 39 -15.15 0.05 -3.16
CA ASP A 39 -15.86 -1.19 -3.45
C ASP A 39 -15.01 -2.38 -2.95
N PRO A 40 -15.54 -3.22 -2.04
CA PRO A 40 -14.83 -4.40 -1.56
C PRO A 40 -14.43 -5.36 -2.68
N THR A 41 -15.16 -5.35 -3.80
CA THR A 41 -14.85 -6.16 -4.98
C THR A 41 -13.70 -5.59 -5.79
N GLU A 42 -13.49 -4.27 -5.73
CA GLU A 42 -12.33 -3.60 -6.32
C GLU A 42 -11.07 -3.69 -5.45
N ASN A 43 -11.22 -3.87 -4.13
CA ASN A 43 -10.13 -4.25 -3.23
C ASN A 43 -9.71 -5.72 -3.39
N ASN A 44 -10.54 -6.51 -4.04
CA ASN A 44 -10.08 -7.66 -4.76
C ASN A 44 -9.32 -7.11 -6.02
N VAL A 45 -8.17 -6.54 -5.80
CA VAL A 45 -7.03 -7.07 -6.53
C VAL A 45 -7.35 -8.54 -6.56
N GLU A 46 -7.87 -9.05 -7.67
CA GLU A 46 -8.22 -10.46 -7.82
C GLU A 46 -7.22 -11.18 -6.97
N ILE A 47 -7.71 -11.92 -5.94
CA ILE A 47 -6.79 -12.74 -5.17
C ILE A 47 -6.14 -13.50 -6.27
N ILE A 48 -5.01 -12.94 -6.69
CA ILE A 48 -4.38 -13.38 -7.91
C ILE A 48 -4.22 -14.82 -7.58
N LYS A 49 -4.97 -15.62 -8.27
CA LYS A 49 -4.99 -17.08 -8.15
C LYS A 49 -3.54 -17.53 -7.96
N PRO A 50 -3.24 -18.67 -7.33
CA PRO A 50 -1.86 -19.12 -7.06
C PRO A 50 -0.82 -18.87 -8.16
N THR A 51 -1.26 -18.62 -9.37
CA THR A 51 -0.47 -18.19 -10.54
C THR A 51 0.21 -16.82 -10.39
N ALA A 52 -0.16 -15.97 -9.44
CA ALA A 52 0.53 -14.69 -9.25
C ALA A 52 1.95 -14.82 -8.72
N ILE A 53 2.25 -15.92 -8.08
CA ILE A 53 3.63 -16.25 -7.69
C ILE A 53 4.54 -16.34 -8.93
N ASP A 54 3.98 -16.53 -10.11
CA ASP A 54 4.71 -16.62 -11.36
C ASP A 54 5.04 -15.26 -11.99
N ILE A 55 4.38 -14.16 -11.55
CA ILE A 55 4.69 -12.83 -12.04
C ILE A 55 6.01 -12.37 -11.44
N LYS A 56 7.03 -12.40 -12.27
CA LYS A 56 8.40 -11.97 -11.91
C LYS A 56 8.74 -10.62 -12.53
N ASP A 57 8.04 -10.24 -13.59
CA ASP A 57 8.22 -8.96 -14.25
C ASP A 57 7.25 -7.92 -13.65
N PRO A 58 7.78 -6.88 -13.00
CA PRO A 58 6.96 -5.81 -12.46
C PRO A 58 6.08 -5.10 -13.50
N SER A 59 6.47 -5.10 -14.78
CA SER A 59 5.69 -4.47 -15.85
C SER A 59 4.35 -5.16 -16.12
N GLU A 60 4.16 -6.38 -15.64
CA GLU A 60 2.89 -7.12 -15.76
C GLU A 60 1.87 -6.75 -14.68
N VAL A 61 2.23 -5.87 -13.75
CA VAL A 61 1.38 -5.47 -12.61
C VAL A 61 1.02 -3.99 -12.73
N ASP A 62 -0.24 -3.67 -12.48
CA ASP A 62 -0.67 -2.28 -12.36
C ASP A 62 0.11 -1.60 -11.22
N PRO A 63 0.90 -0.54 -11.52
CA PRO A 63 1.69 0.16 -10.52
C PRO A 63 0.85 0.97 -9.54
N HIS A 64 -0.44 1.17 -9.83
CA HIS A 64 -1.30 1.98 -9.01
C HIS A 64 -1.89 1.19 -7.84
N SER A 65 -1.69 1.70 -6.64
CA SER A 65 -2.41 1.19 -5.47
C SER A 65 -3.90 1.56 -5.55
N SER A 66 -4.76 0.82 -4.87
CA SER A 66 -6.19 1.16 -4.76
C SER A 66 -6.43 2.51 -4.03
N HIS A 67 -5.45 2.99 -3.26
CA HIS A 67 -5.54 4.29 -2.59
C HIS A 67 -5.52 5.43 -3.60
N GLY A 68 -6.50 6.33 -3.50
CA GLY A 68 -6.66 7.47 -4.39
C GLY A 68 -7.44 7.18 -5.66
N LYS A 69 -7.91 5.96 -5.87
CA LYS A 69 -8.74 5.63 -7.03
C LYS A 69 -10.07 6.38 -7.02
N LEU A 70 -10.72 6.46 -5.86
CA LEU A 70 -11.97 7.22 -5.70
C LEU A 70 -11.76 8.73 -5.91
N PHE A 71 -10.59 9.25 -5.55
CA PHE A 71 -10.22 10.63 -5.84
C PHE A 71 -10.10 10.87 -7.35
N GLU A 72 -9.44 10.00 -8.08
CA GLU A 72 -9.31 10.09 -9.55
C GLU A 72 -10.67 9.97 -10.26
N GLN A 73 -11.58 9.22 -9.68
CA GLN A 73 -12.95 9.07 -10.16
C GLN A 73 -13.87 10.24 -9.78
N GLY A 74 -13.36 11.23 -9.02
CA GLY A 74 -14.13 12.37 -8.53
C GLY A 74 -15.13 12.02 -7.44
N GLN A 75 -15.00 10.86 -6.79
CA GLN A 75 -15.88 10.40 -5.72
C GLN A 75 -15.38 10.81 -4.34
N ALA A 76 -14.09 11.03 -4.18
CA ALA A 76 -13.49 11.53 -2.96
C ALA A 76 -12.75 12.85 -3.19
N ASP A 77 -12.80 13.75 -2.22
CA ASP A 77 -12.05 15.02 -2.25
C ASP A 77 -10.65 14.87 -1.70
N MET A 78 -10.43 13.85 -0.86
CA MET A 78 -9.16 13.59 -0.20
C MET A 78 -8.96 12.09 0.05
N TYR A 79 -7.72 11.65 0.02
CA TYR A 79 -7.32 10.29 0.33
C TYR A 79 -5.97 10.24 1.04
N ASN A 80 -5.70 9.12 1.69
CA ASN A 80 -4.42 8.81 2.29
C ASN A 80 -3.67 7.76 1.47
N ALA A 81 -2.42 8.01 1.16
CA ALA A 81 -1.56 7.04 0.50
C ALA A 81 -0.13 7.11 1.04
N CYS A 82 0.61 6.03 0.86
CA CYS A 82 2.04 6.06 1.09
C CYS A 82 2.73 6.91 0.01
N GLU A 83 3.92 7.39 0.32
CA GLU A 83 4.69 8.26 -0.57
C GLU A 83 4.92 7.62 -1.95
N TRP A 84 5.26 6.34 -2.00
CA TRP A 84 5.47 5.59 -3.24
C TRP A 84 4.22 5.50 -4.11
N GLY A 85 3.06 5.22 -3.50
CA GLY A 85 1.79 5.21 -4.23
C GLY A 85 1.46 6.57 -4.83
N ASN A 86 1.77 7.65 -4.12
CA ASN A 86 1.59 9.00 -4.64
C ASN A 86 2.54 9.31 -5.81
N TYR A 87 3.81 8.89 -5.72
CA TYR A 87 4.77 9.11 -6.80
C TYR A 87 4.37 8.37 -8.08
N CYS A 88 3.95 7.11 -7.97
CA CYS A 88 3.46 6.36 -9.12
C CYS A 88 2.28 7.07 -9.80
N ARG A 89 1.29 7.53 -9.01
CA ARG A 89 0.13 8.24 -9.56
C ARG A 89 0.49 9.54 -10.25
N VAL A 90 1.37 10.35 -9.63
CA VAL A 90 1.78 11.63 -10.22
C VAL A 90 2.55 11.44 -11.53
N GLN A 91 3.31 10.36 -11.63
CA GLN A 91 4.11 10.08 -12.83
C GLN A 91 3.25 9.61 -14.01
N ASP A 92 2.23 8.78 -13.75
CA ASP A 92 1.49 8.09 -14.79
C ASP A 92 0.06 8.63 -14.99
N SER A 93 -0.35 9.62 -14.18
CA SER A 93 -1.69 10.17 -14.27
C SER A 93 -1.85 11.08 -15.47
N GLU A 94 -2.80 10.76 -16.33
CA GLU A 94 -3.30 11.68 -17.39
C GLU A 94 -4.25 12.75 -16.82
N VAL A 95 -4.67 12.58 -15.55
CA VAL A 95 -5.55 13.51 -14.83
C VAL A 95 -4.69 14.43 -13.96
N GLU A 96 -5.17 15.65 -13.72
CA GLU A 96 -4.52 16.56 -12.78
C GLU A 96 -4.24 15.85 -11.46
N SER A 97 -2.97 15.68 -11.14
CA SER A 97 -2.53 15.00 -9.95
C SER A 97 -2.97 15.76 -8.71
N GLY A 98 -3.38 15.03 -7.67
CA GLY A 98 -3.73 15.61 -6.39
C GLY A 98 -2.55 16.39 -5.79
N ARG A 99 -2.86 17.34 -4.92
CA ARG A 99 -1.86 18.08 -4.13
C ARG A 99 -1.71 17.43 -2.76
N GLN A 100 -0.49 17.16 -2.38
CA GLN A 100 -0.23 16.77 -1.00
C GLN A 100 -0.44 17.98 -0.07
N ILE A 101 -1.48 17.92 0.76
CA ILE A 101 -1.83 18.99 1.71
C ILE A 101 -1.29 18.74 3.11
N GLY A 102 -0.89 17.51 3.41
CA GLY A 102 -0.32 17.16 4.70
C GLY A 102 0.63 15.98 4.58
N ARG A 103 1.53 15.87 5.54
CA ARG A 103 2.43 14.74 5.69
C ARG A 103 2.42 14.31 7.16
N ARG A 104 2.31 13.02 7.36
CA ARG A 104 2.47 12.42 8.68
C ARG A 104 3.54 11.34 8.62
N SER A 105 4.19 11.13 9.74
CA SER A 105 5.13 10.03 9.91
C SER A 105 4.46 8.93 10.74
N ILE A 106 4.64 7.69 10.30
CA ILE A 106 4.23 6.51 11.04
C ILE A 106 5.51 5.74 11.37
N VAL A 107 5.70 5.42 12.63
CA VAL A 107 6.74 4.47 13.02
C VAL A 107 6.13 3.08 12.91
N SER A 108 6.68 2.25 12.02
CA SER A 108 6.24 0.88 11.84
C SER A 108 7.44 -0.06 11.85
N PHE A 109 7.19 -1.28 12.30
CA PHE A 109 8.16 -2.36 12.19
C PHE A 109 7.74 -3.24 11.01
N ALA A 110 8.68 -3.52 10.13
CA ALA A 110 8.48 -4.44 9.04
C ALA A 110 9.44 -5.62 9.18
N GLY A 111 9.00 -6.77 8.71
CA GLY A 111 9.80 -7.99 8.73
C GLY A 111 9.46 -8.90 7.58
N LEU A 112 10.42 -9.70 7.17
CA LEU A 112 10.20 -10.81 6.26
C LEU A 112 9.72 -12.01 7.09
N VAL A 113 8.62 -12.60 6.66
CA VAL A 113 8.00 -13.72 7.36
C VAL A 113 8.21 -14.99 6.54
N VAL A 114 8.61 -16.03 7.21
CA VAL A 114 8.73 -17.39 6.65
C VAL A 114 7.73 -18.32 7.33
N ARG A 115 7.44 -19.44 6.68
CA ARG A 115 6.56 -20.47 7.28
C ARG A 115 7.22 -21.07 8.52
N PRO A 116 6.44 -21.54 9.51
CA PRO A 116 6.99 -22.18 10.71
C PRO A 116 7.89 -23.38 10.43
N GLU A 117 7.62 -24.09 9.33
CA GLU A 117 8.39 -25.28 8.90
C GLU A 117 9.64 -24.91 8.10
N SER A 118 9.87 -23.62 7.85
CA SER A 118 11.02 -23.17 7.08
C SER A 118 12.29 -23.30 7.88
N GLU A 119 13.34 -23.75 7.21
CA GLU A 119 14.71 -23.79 7.76
C GLU A 119 15.48 -22.47 7.56
N VAL A 120 14.76 -21.40 7.19
CA VAL A 120 15.34 -20.05 7.02
C VAL A 120 15.31 -19.33 8.35
N TYR A 121 16.47 -19.08 8.91
CA TYR A 121 16.66 -18.40 10.19
C TYR A 121 17.45 -17.10 10.05
N THR A 122 18.11 -16.91 8.92
CA THR A 122 18.92 -15.71 8.66
C THR A 122 18.63 -15.16 7.25
N PRO A 123 18.81 -13.85 7.02
CA PRO A 123 18.59 -13.25 5.71
C PRO A 123 19.45 -13.87 4.60
N GLN A 124 20.66 -14.28 4.90
CA GLN A 124 21.57 -14.89 3.93
C GLN A 124 21.04 -16.20 3.35
N GLN A 125 20.21 -16.93 4.10
CA GLN A 125 19.59 -18.16 3.63
C GLN A 125 18.45 -17.91 2.60
N LEU A 126 18.10 -16.64 2.36
CA LEU A 126 17.19 -16.24 1.30
C LEU A 126 17.87 -16.07 -0.06
N ALA A 127 19.19 -16.19 -0.15
CA ALA A 127 19.93 -16.12 -1.40
C ALA A 127 19.33 -17.08 -2.46
N GLY A 128 18.92 -16.53 -3.59
CA GLY A 128 18.31 -17.28 -4.69
C GLY A 128 16.88 -17.81 -4.44
N LYS A 129 16.34 -17.64 -3.23
CA LYS A 129 14.96 -18.00 -2.93
C LYS A 129 14.00 -16.91 -3.40
N LEU A 130 12.77 -17.33 -3.72
CA LEU A 130 11.74 -16.41 -4.17
C LEU A 130 11.08 -15.73 -2.97
N VAL A 131 11.09 -14.41 -2.93
CA VAL A 131 10.50 -13.58 -1.89
C VAL A 131 9.26 -12.88 -2.45
N GLY A 132 8.10 -13.16 -1.86
CA GLY A 132 6.84 -12.53 -2.23
C GLY A 132 6.75 -11.09 -1.73
N VAL A 133 6.52 -10.14 -2.64
CA VAL A 133 6.33 -8.72 -2.32
C VAL A 133 5.18 -8.13 -3.13
N PRO A 134 4.43 -7.17 -2.58
CA PRO A 134 3.46 -6.43 -3.38
C PRO A 134 4.21 -5.42 -4.24
N PHE A 135 4.35 -5.68 -5.53
CA PHE A 135 5.09 -4.78 -6.43
C PHE A 135 4.59 -3.34 -6.35
N TYR A 136 5.51 -2.39 -6.46
CA TYR A 136 5.32 -0.94 -6.42
C TYR A 136 4.81 -0.35 -5.09
N PHE A 137 4.53 -1.17 -4.08
CA PHE A 137 4.20 -0.67 -2.75
C PHE A 137 5.45 -0.35 -1.93
N GLY A 138 5.30 0.49 -0.92
CA GLY A 138 6.40 0.81 0.00
C GLY A 138 7.04 -0.43 0.64
N THR A 139 6.26 -1.48 0.88
CA THR A 139 6.74 -2.77 1.40
C THR A 139 7.63 -3.53 0.41
N HIS A 140 7.45 -3.35 -0.90
CA HIS A 140 8.36 -3.89 -1.91
C HIS A 140 9.77 -3.30 -1.74
N TYR A 141 9.87 -1.99 -1.75
CA TYR A 141 11.15 -1.29 -1.64
C TYR A 141 11.81 -1.53 -0.28
N LEU A 142 10.99 -1.60 0.77
CA LEU A 142 11.50 -1.92 2.10
C LEU A 142 12.07 -3.33 2.17
N ALA A 143 11.42 -4.33 1.56
CA ALA A 143 11.93 -5.69 1.50
C ALA A 143 13.27 -5.77 0.75
N LEU A 144 13.38 -5.08 -0.39
CA LEU A 144 14.65 -4.98 -1.13
C LEU A 144 15.74 -4.36 -0.26
N HIS A 145 15.45 -3.23 0.37
CA HIS A 145 16.40 -2.53 1.22
C HIS A 145 16.87 -3.36 2.41
N MET A 146 15.96 -4.14 3.01
CA MET A 146 16.31 -5.06 4.09
C MET A 146 17.21 -6.19 3.62
N LEU A 147 16.99 -6.71 2.41
CA LEU A 147 17.78 -7.82 1.87
C LEU A 147 19.15 -7.37 1.35
N GLU A 148 19.26 -6.21 0.74
CA GLU A 148 20.49 -5.62 0.22
C GLU A 148 21.56 -5.36 1.30
N GLY A 149 21.17 -5.36 2.57
CA GLY A 149 22.11 -5.34 3.69
C GLY A 149 22.84 -6.68 3.93
N PHE A 150 22.39 -7.78 3.32
CA PHE A 150 22.85 -9.13 3.57
C PHE A 150 23.14 -9.95 2.31
N LEU A 151 22.61 -9.54 1.17
CA LEU A 151 22.68 -10.26 -0.10
C LEU A 151 23.11 -9.32 -1.22
N GLU A 152 23.82 -9.87 -2.19
CA GLU A 152 24.07 -9.17 -3.44
C GLU A 152 22.77 -9.08 -4.27
N ARG A 153 22.68 -8.08 -5.11
CA ARG A 153 21.44 -7.78 -5.87
C ARG A 153 20.97 -8.93 -6.76
N ASP A 154 21.89 -9.67 -7.36
CA ASP A 154 21.63 -10.83 -8.22
C ASP A 154 21.16 -12.06 -7.45
N GLN A 155 21.33 -12.06 -6.13
CA GLN A 155 20.84 -13.12 -5.23
C GLN A 155 19.42 -12.87 -4.76
N ILE A 156 18.85 -11.66 -4.97
CA ILE A 156 17.53 -11.26 -4.52
C ILE A 156 16.52 -11.51 -5.63
N ASN A 157 15.70 -12.55 -5.45
CA ASN A 157 14.62 -12.87 -6.36
C ASN A 157 13.27 -12.51 -5.73
N VAL A 158 12.51 -11.65 -6.40
CA VAL A 158 11.18 -11.24 -5.93
C VAL A 158 10.10 -11.71 -6.89
N CYS A 159 8.91 -11.93 -6.35
CA CYS A 159 7.70 -12.18 -7.13
C CYS A 159 6.53 -11.39 -6.55
N SER A 160 5.49 -11.20 -7.35
CA SER A 160 4.28 -10.56 -6.88
C SER A 160 3.59 -11.40 -5.81
N ALA A 161 3.31 -10.79 -4.67
CA ALA A 161 2.44 -11.36 -3.65
C ALA A 161 1.53 -10.24 -3.12
N PRO A 162 0.21 -10.38 -3.24
CA PRO A 162 -0.71 -9.35 -2.80
C PRO A 162 -0.60 -9.12 -1.28
N ASN A 163 -0.77 -7.86 -0.87
CA ASN A 163 -0.82 -7.50 0.53
C ASN A 163 -1.92 -8.32 1.24
N GLY A 164 -1.53 -9.02 2.29
CA GLY A 164 -2.46 -9.79 3.12
C GLY A 164 -2.80 -11.18 2.60
N SER A 165 -2.12 -11.69 1.58
CA SER A 165 -2.19 -13.12 1.25
C SER A 165 -1.64 -13.93 2.42
N ARG A 166 -2.52 -14.25 3.36
CA ARG A 166 -2.22 -15.29 4.35
C ARG A 166 -2.24 -16.61 3.60
N HIS A 167 -1.08 -17.15 3.35
CA HIS A 167 -1.01 -18.55 2.95
C HIS A 167 -1.59 -19.39 4.09
N ARG A 168 -2.77 -19.97 3.83
CA ARG A 168 -3.31 -21.03 4.67
C ARG A 168 -2.50 -22.29 4.45
#